data_c77a6078bc516feb89f448ebc4a8f4e7
#
_entry.id   c77a6078bc516feb89f448ebc4a8f4e7
#
_cell.length_a   1.000
_cell.length_b   1.000
_cell.length_c   1.000
_cell.angle_alpha   90.00
_cell.angle_beta   90.00
_cell.angle_gamma   90.00
#
_symmetry.space_group_name_H-M   'P 1'
#
loop_
_entity.id
_entity.type
_entity.pdbx_description
1 polymer ?
#
loop_
_entity_poly.entity_id
_entity_poly.type
_entity_poly.pdbx_seq_one_letter_code
_entity_poly.pdbx_strand_id
1 'polypeptide(L)'
;SSINKLIESGTCERAYLGKSRYRENFHILVGGGGKALVQIGAVDSVRQKGGIRIECNPAKFADGDAQQIHRVMRGLIGRREYNDLMRRPLLNVFHVAVDIHYANLDRMVVRYHNGQLTSMMAKRFDTANHIEGYNFGSVDSDYQTAAYDKRQERIHAAILRIAKAGSSGFYRDPLKSNSVKQLETEINGFDVVRVEVRGKKLRGLPLWKLSLQTNRFARFRFADLSASGADLDPLVEKSFLAMCRQDGVKAALDAFKHTKHARKVHAYWRSHQATWWQPEELWQQACDALRETRMFPREAFEPPDSQV
;
A
#
# COMPACT_ATOMS: atom_id res chain seq x y z
N SER A 1 -26.09 -5.78 -24.13
CA SER A 1 -25.62 -6.71 -23.07
C SER A 1 -26.03 -6.18 -21.69
N SER A 2 -26.12 -7.04 -20.70
CA SER A 2 -26.46 -6.63 -19.32
C SER A 2 -25.47 -5.57 -18.78
N ILE A 3 -24.23 -5.64 -19.19
CA ILE A 3 -23.19 -4.63 -18.83
C ILE A 3 -23.54 -3.25 -19.40
N ASN A 4 -24.03 -3.16 -20.64
CA ASN A 4 -24.41 -1.87 -21.22
C ASN A 4 -25.54 -1.20 -20.44
N LYS A 5 -26.55 -1.96 -20.00
CA LYS A 5 -27.61 -1.43 -19.15
C LYS A 5 -27.09 -0.88 -17.82
N LEU A 6 -26.09 -1.53 -17.21
CA LEU A 6 -25.46 -1.06 -15.97
C LEU A 6 -24.62 0.22 -16.20
N ILE A 7 -24.04 0.38 -17.39
CA ILE A 7 -23.33 1.60 -17.78
C ILE A 7 -24.30 2.75 -18.01
N GLU A 8 -25.38 2.49 -18.75
CA GLU A 8 -26.46 3.47 -19.01
C GLU A 8 -27.12 3.96 -17.72
N SER A 9 -27.27 3.09 -16.72
CA SER A 9 -27.79 3.46 -15.39
C SER A 9 -26.77 4.18 -14.49
N GLY A 10 -25.53 4.34 -14.91
CA GLY A 10 -24.46 4.93 -14.08
C GLY A 10 -23.95 4.04 -12.95
N THR A 11 -24.35 2.76 -12.92
CA THR A 11 -23.87 1.79 -11.91
C THR A 11 -22.45 1.31 -12.22
N CYS A 12 -22.12 1.27 -13.50
CA CYS A 12 -20.79 0.86 -14.00
C CYS A 12 -20.23 1.88 -14.99
N GLU A 13 -18.92 1.88 -15.15
CA GLU A 13 -18.20 2.61 -16.20
C GLU A 13 -17.26 1.68 -16.97
N ARG A 14 -17.06 1.89 -18.28
CA ARG A 14 -16.09 1.08 -19.04
C ARG A 14 -14.67 1.39 -18.57
N ALA A 15 -13.87 0.32 -18.41
CA ALA A 15 -12.46 0.43 -18.11
C ALA A 15 -11.64 0.22 -19.39
N TYR A 16 -10.93 1.26 -19.82
CA TYR A 16 -10.04 1.19 -20.99
C TYR A 16 -8.66 0.77 -20.52
N LEU A 17 -8.38 -0.53 -20.63
CA LEU A 17 -7.12 -1.15 -20.22
C LEU A 17 -6.37 -1.58 -21.49
N GLY A 18 -5.49 -0.81 -22.02
CA GLY A 18 -4.66 -1.05 -23.21
C GLY A 18 -4.71 -2.50 -23.75
N LYS A 19 -3.77 -3.35 -23.37
CA LYS A 19 -3.78 -4.79 -23.70
C LYS A 19 -4.44 -5.60 -22.59
N SER A 20 -5.77 -5.69 -22.58
CA SER A 20 -6.48 -6.56 -21.64
C SER A 20 -6.42 -8.03 -22.07
N ARG A 21 -6.30 -8.92 -21.08
CA ARG A 21 -6.43 -10.37 -21.26
C ARG A 21 -7.87 -10.86 -21.05
N TYR A 22 -8.83 -9.94 -20.93
CA TYR A 22 -10.24 -10.20 -20.72
C TYR A 22 -11.04 -9.47 -21.78
N ARG A 23 -12.16 -10.05 -22.18
CA ARG A 23 -13.05 -9.50 -23.22
C ARG A 23 -13.82 -8.28 -22.73
N GLU A 24 -14.28 -8.31 -21.48
CA GLU A 24 -15.03 -7.24 -20.86
C GLU A 24 -14.25 -6.69 -19.65
N ASN A 25 -14.14 -5.35 -19.60
CA ASN A 25 -13.47 -4.64 -18.52
C ASN A 25 -14.32 -3.44 -18.12
N PHE A 26 -14.72 -3.37 -16.86
CA PHE A 26 -15.53 -2.27 -16.35
C PHE A 26 -15.29 -2.06 -14.87
N HIS A 27 -15.57 -0.85 -14.39
CA HIS A 27 -15.60 -0.55 -12.97
C HIS A 27 -17.04 -0.58 -12.47
N ILE A 28 -17.29 -1.23 -11.35
CA ILE A 28 -18.48 -1.05 -10.55
C ILE A 28 -18.23 0.17 -9.66
N LEU A 29 -19.08 1.17 -9.74
CA LEU A 29 -19.02 2.38 -8.93
C LEU A 29 -19.78 2.14 -7.62
N VAL A 30 -19.21 2.56 -6.49
CA VAL A 30 -19.83 2.39 -5.18
C VAL A 30 -19.98 3.74 -4.46
N GLY A 31 -20.92 3.82 -3.52
CA GLY A 31 -21.37 5.08 -2.94
C GLY A 31 -20.32 5.88 -2.21
N GLY A 32 -19.33 5.24 -1.60
CA GLY A 32 -18.20 5.88 -0.90
C GLY A 32 -17.12 6.48 -1.81
N GLY A 33 -17.36 6.56 -3.14
CA GLY A 33 -16.37 7.04 -4.12
C GLY A 33 -15.29 6.00 -4.43
N GLY A 34 -15.42 4.80 -3.90
CA GLY A 34 -14.61 3.64 -4.27
C GLY A 34 -15.06 3.05 -5.60
N LYS A 35 -14.25 2.15 -6.14
CA LYS A 35 -14.62 1.38 -7.33
C LYS A 35 -13.94 0.02 -7.34
N ALA A 36 -14.61 -0.96 -7.95
CA ALA A 36 -14.04 -2.27 -8.19
C ALA A 36 -13.87 -2.49 -9.71
N LEU A 37 -12.64 -2.74 -10.15
CA LEU A 37 -12.39 -3.20 -11.53
C LEU A 37 -12.82 -4.66 -11.64
N VAL A 38 -13.68 -4.92 -12.59
CA VAL A 38 -14.15 -6.26 -12.92
C VAL A 38 -13.76 -6.59 -14.36
N GLN A 39 -13.17 -7.75 -14.53
CA GLN A 39 -12.73 -8.27 -15.81
C GLN A 39 -13.33 -9.67 -16.01
N ILE A 40 -14.06 -9.87 -17.11
CA ILE A 40 -14.80 -11.11 -17.40
C ILE A 40 -14.45 -11.61 -18.80
N GLY A 41 -14.52 -12.94 -18.99
CA GLY A 41 -14.27 -13.57 -20.26
C GLY A 41 -12.78 -13.63 -20.59
N ALA A 42 -12.06 -14.46 -19.85
CA ALA A 42 -10.65 -14.71 -20.09
C ALA A 42 -10.39 -15.12 -21.55
N VAL A 43 -9.40 -14.49 -22.17
CA VAL A 43 -8.97 -14.82 -23.55
C VAL A 43 -8.18 -16.13 -23.56
N ASP A 44 -7.42 -16.39 -22.50
CA ASP A 44 -6.64 -17.62 -22.30
C ASP A 44 -7.11 -18.31 -21.02
N SER A 45 -8.02 -19.27 -21.15
CA SER A 45 -8.60 -20.00 -20.01
C SER A 45 -7.60 -20.88 -19.27
N VAL A 46 -6.51 -21.28 -19.90
CA VAL A 46 -5.45 -22.08 -19.25
C VAL A 46 -4.65 -21.25 -18.27
N ARG A 47 -4.31 -20.02 -18.65
CA ARG A 47 -3.53 -19.09 -17.81
C ARG A 47 -4.39 -18.27 -16.85
N GLN A 48 -5.67 -18.08 -17.17
CA GLN A 48 -6.60 -17.22 -16.45
C GLN A 48 -7.69 -18.08 -15.78
N LYS A 49 -7.27 -18.91 -14.83
CA LYS A 49 -8.17 -19.77 -14.07
C LYS A 49 -9.34 -18.98 -13.47
N GLY A 50 -10.56 -19.50 -13.60
CA GLY A 50 -11.78 -18.90 -13.06
C GLY A 50 -12.46 -17.89 -13.98
N GLY A 51 -11.81 -17.38 -15.03
CA GLY A 51 -12.45 -16.52 -16.06
C GLY A 51 -12.88 -15.13 -15.60
N ILE A 52 -12.77 -14.80 -14.30
CA ILE A 52 -13.17 -13.54 -13.71
C ILE A 52 -12.03 -13.03 -12.84
N ARG A 53 -11.76 -11.71 -12.91
CA ARG A 53 -10.86 -11.01 -12.02
C ARG A 53 -11.57 -9.80 -11.43
N ILE A 54 -11.45 -9.64 -10.11
CA ILE A 54 -11.93 -8.47 -9.39
C ILE A 54 -10.71 -7.81 -8.73
N GLU A 55 -10.57 -6.50 -8.91
CA GLU A 55 -9.55 -5.70 -8.25
C GLU A 55 -10.22 -4.51 -7.58
N CYS A 56 -10.07 -4.41 -6.27
CA CYS A 56 -10.67 -3.36 -5.47
C CYS A 56 -9.77 -2.97 -4.31
N ASN A 57 -10.03 -1.81 -3.72
CA ASN A 57 -9.44 -1.38 -2.47
C ASN A 57 -10.53 -1.31 -1.39
N PRO A 58 -10.73 -2.37 -0.60
CA PRO A 58 -11.80 -2.41 0.41
C PRO A 58 -11.69 -1.32 1.48
N ALA A 59 -10.48 -0.79 1.75
CA ALA A 59 -10.29 0.32 2.68
C ALA A 59 -10.96 1.65 2.24
N LYS A 60 -11.44 1.71 0.98
CA LYS A 60 -12.19 2.85 0.43
C LYS A 60 -13.70 2.59 0.39
N PHE A 61 -14.15 1.47 0.90
CA PHE A 61 -15.56 1.13 0.88
C PHE A 61 -16.26 1.73 2.09
N ALA A 62 -17.41 2.33 1.83
CA ALA A 62 -18.39 2.67 2.84
C ALA A 62 -19.30 1.47 3.15
N ASP A 63 -20.11 1.61 4.18
CA ASP A 63 -21.10 0.59 4.52
C ASP A 63 -22.05 0.34 3.35
N GLY A 64 -22.21 -0.94 2.99
CA GLY A 64 -23.07 -1.34 1.87
C GLY A 64 -22.35 -1.45 0.51
N ASP A 65 -21.14 -0.91 0.35
CA ASP A 65 -20.42 -0.93 -0.93
C ASP A 65 -20.08 -2.35 -1.40
N ALA A 66 -19.63 -3.21 -0.49
CA ALA A 66 -19.37 -4.62 -0.82
C ALA A 66 -20.65 -5.33 -1.28
N GLN A 67 -21.79 -5.06 -0.61
CA GLN A 67 -23.09 -5.62 -0.98
C GLN A 67 -23.56 -5.13 -2.35
N GLN A 68 -23.25 -3.88 -2.71
CA GLN A 68 -23.53 -3.37 -4.05
C GLN A 68 -22.74 -4.12 -5.11
N ILE A 69 -21.44 -4.34 -4.89
CA ILE A 69 -20.62 -5.16 -5.80
C ILE A 69 -21.20 -6.56 -5.93
N HIS A 70 -21.56 -7.21 -4.82
CA HIS A 70 -22.17 -8.54 -4.83
C HIS A 70 -23.48 -8.57 -5.60
N ARG A 71 -24.32 -7.54 -5.47
CA ARG A 71 -25.62 -7.44 -6.19
C ARG A 71 -25.39 -7.37 -7.69
N VAL A 72 -24.48 -6.49 -8.12
CA VAL A 72 -24.15 -6.34 -9.55
C VAL A 72 -23.59 -7.62 -10.12
N MET A 73 -22.64 -8.24 -9.44
CA MET A 73 -22.01 -9.48 -9.90
C MET A 73 -22.97 -10.66 -9.96
N ARG A 74 -23.86 -10.82 -8.99
CA ARG A 74 -24.93 -11.83 -9.02
C ARG A 74 -25.88 -11.64 -10.19
N GLY A 75 -26.17 -10.41 -10.55
CA GLY A 75 -26.99 -10.08 -11.73
C GLY A 75 -26.31 -10.37 -13.06
N LEU A 76 -24.97 -10.28 -13.11
CA LEU A 76 -24.20 -10.50 -14.34
C LEU A 76 -23.90 -11.98 -14.64
N ILE A 77 -23.56 -12.75 -13.63
CA ILE A 77 -23.05 -14.12 -13.81
C ILE A 77 -23.92 -15.19 -13.14
N GLY A 78 -25.01 -14.82 -12.49
CA GLY A 78 -25.85 -15.73 -11.74
C GLY A 78 -25.48 -15.81 -10.25
N ARG A 79 -26.50 -15.99 -9.41
CA ARG A 79 -26.33 -15.98 -7.94
C ARG A 79 -25.49 -17.17 -7.44
N ARG A 80 -25.76 -18.37 -8.00
CA ARG A 80 -25.12 -19.62 -7.59
C ARG A 80 -23.64 -19.57 -7.99
N GLU A 81 -23.38 -19.33 -9.25
CA GLU A 81 -22.04 -19.28 -9.83
C GLU A 81 -21.16 -18.23 -9.12
N TYR A 82 -21.70 -17.04 -8.86
CA TYR A 82 -20.98 -16.00 -8.14
C TYR A 82 -20.65 -16.42 -6.71
N ASN A 83 -21.61 -16.96 -5.97
CA ASN A 83 -21.37 -17.39 -4.59
C ASN A 83 -20.32 -18.50 -4.51
N ASP A 84 -20.32 -19.44 -5.45
CA ASP A 84 -19.31 -20.52 -5.48
C ASP A 84 -17.91 -19.98 -5.79
N LEU A 85 -17.79 -18.99 -6.69
CA LEU A 85 -16.53 -18.30 -6.94
C LEU A 85 -16.02 -17.56 -5.69
N MET A 86 -16.90 -16.89 -4.97
CA MET A 86 -16.53 -16.10 -3.80
C MET A 86 -16.16 -16.93 -2.56
N ARG A 87 -16.54 -18.20 -2.53
CA ARG A 87 -16.09 -19.15 -1.48
C ARG A 87 -14.66 -19.61 -1.64
N ARG A 88 -14.12 -19.58 -2.86
CA ARG A 88 -12.76 -20.08 -3.18
C ARG A 88 -11.95 -19.04 -3.97
N PRO A 89 -11.85 -17.81 -3.51
CA PRO A 89 -11.12 -16.79 -4.24
C PRO A 89 -9.62 -17.06 -4.21
N LEU A 90 -8.97 -16.75 -5.33
CA LEU A 90 -7.52 -16.84 -5.50
C LEU A 90 -6.93 -15.43 -5.58
N LEU A 91 -5.99 -15.14 -4.71
CA LEU A 91 -5.27 -13.87 -4.70
C LEU A 91 -4.09 -13.92 -5.68
N ASN A 92 -4.02 -12.93 -6.54
CA ASN A 92 -2.86 -12.70 -7.40
C ASN A 92 -2.02 -11.51 -6.92
N VAL A 93 -2.69 -10.55 -6.30
CA VAL A 93 -2.09 -9.33 -5.73
C VAL A 93 -2.79 -9.00 -4.42
N PHE A 94 -2.03 -8.57 -3.43
CA PHE A 94 -2.60 -7.88 -2.28
C PHE A 94 -1.70 -6.72 -1.85
N HIS A 95 -2.31 -5.68 -1.33
CA HIS A 95 -1.61 -4.56 -0.70
C HIS A 95 -2.17 -4.37 0.70
N VAL A 96 -1.29 -4.37 1.67
CA VAL A 96 -1.61 -4.07 3.07
C VAL A 96 -0.84 -2.84 3.48
N ALA A 97 -1.52 -1.88 4.08
CA ALA A 97 -0.91 -0.65 4.54
C ALA A 97 -1.34 -0.34 5.97
N VAL A 98 -0.42 0.24 6.73
CA VAL A 98 -0.64 0.75 8.08
C VAL A 98 -0.24 2.22 8.09
N ASP A 99 -1.09 3.05 8.65
CA ASP A 99 -0.83 4.48 8.86
C ASP A 99 -0.39 4.72 10.31
N ILE A 100 0.80 5.27 10.46
CA ILE A 100 1.37 5.67 11.75
C ILE A 100 1.12 7.18 11.87
N HIS A 101 0.15 7.53 12.71
CA HIS A 101 -0.23 8.91 12.94
C HIS A 101 0.77 9.61 13.85
N TYR A 102 0.92 10.91 13.70
CA TYR A 102 1.85 11.77 14.45
C TYR A 102 3.33 11.39 14.28
N ALA A 103 3.63 10.68 13.19
CA ALA A 103 4.96 10.22 12.88
C ALA A 103 5.55 11.05 11.73
N ASN A 104 6.76 11.58 11.93
CA ASN A 104 7.50 12.36 10.94
C ASN A 104 8.66 11.55 10.42
N LEU A 105 8.67 11.30 9.10
CA LEU A 105 9.68 10.46 8.46
C LEU A 105 11.10 11.06 8.53
N ASP A 106 11.22 12.40 8.58
CA ASP A 106 12.52 13.08 8.75
C ASP A 106 13.16 12.80 10.12
N ARG A 107 12.34 12.45 11.11
CA ARG A 107 12.79 12.07 12.46
C ARG A 107 12.88 10.56 12.64
N MET A 108 12.76 9.79 11.58
CA MET A 108 12.82 8.35 11.61
C MET A 108 13.97 7.80 10.78
N VAL A 109 14.52 6.70 11.26
CA VAL A 109 15.39 5.85 10.47
C VAL A 109 14.69 4.52 10.27
N VAL A 110 14.57 4.08 9.03
CA VAL A 110 13.85 2.87 8.66
C VAL A 110 14.85 1.81 8.22
N ARG A 111 14.78 0.63 8.82
CA ARG A 111 15.51 -0.55 8.40
C ARG A 111 14.54 -1.64 7.99
N TYR A 112 14.80 -2.29 6.86
CA TYR A 112 14.11 -3.50 6.45
C TYR A 112 15.06 -4.68 6.50
N HIS A 113 14.77 -5.67 7.34
CA HIS A 113 15.66 -6.83 7.56
C HIS A 113 15.68 -7.73 6.33
N ASN A 114 16.88 -8.13 5.91
CA ASN A 114 17.13 -8.95 4.71
C ASN A 114 16.61 -8.32 3.40
N GLY A 115 16.40 -7.02 3.37
CA GLY A 115 16.04 -6.28 2.16
C GLY A 115 17.11 -5.24 1.84
N GLN A 116 17.40 -5.06 0.56
CA GLN A 116 18.20 -3.93 0.10
C GLN A 116 17.27 -2.71 -0.04
N LEU A 117 17.75 -1.57 0.41
CA LEU A 117 17.16 -0.29 0.08
C LEU A 117 17.31 -0.09 -1.43
N THR A 118 16.19 -0.04 -2.15
CA THR A 118 16.22 0.11 -3.62
C THR A 118 16.09 1.54 -4.06
N SER A 119 15.42 2.36 -3.28
CA SER A 119 15.37 3.78 -3.51
C SER A 119 14.94 4.53 -2.26
N MET A 120 15.47 5.73 -2.13
CA MET A 120 15.00 6.76 -1.23
C MET A 120 14.45 7.89 -2.10
N MET A 121 13.23 8.32 -1.83
CA MET A 121 12.62 9.43 -2.55
C MET A 121 12.89 10.72 -1.80
N ALA A 122 13.62 11.63 -2.42
CA ALA A 122 13.74 12.99 -1.93
C ALA A 122 12.56 13.83 -2.47
N LYS A 123 12.14 14.82 -1.71
CA LYS A 123 11.09 15.76 -2.10
C LYS A 123 11.52 16.56 -3.32
N ARG A 124 10.77 16.44 -4.42
CA ARG A 124 11.14 17.05 -5.71
C ARG A 124 10.94 18.56 -5.76
N PHE A 125 10.17 19.14 -4.86
CA PHE A 125 9.69 20.53 -4.92
C PHE A 125 10.15 21.40 -3.76
N ASP A 126 10.97 20.87 -2.88
CA ASP A 126 11.53 21.60 -1.75
C ASP A 126 13.04 21.65 -1.86
N THR A 127 13.63 22.79 -1.52
CA THR A 127 15.07 22.97 -1.38
C THR A 127 15.64 22.32 -0.12
N ALA A 128 14.77 21.93 0.83
CA ALA A 128 15.15 21.16 2.00
C ALA A 128 15.26 19.67 1.62
N ASN A 129 16.31 19.01 2.12
CA ASN A 129 16.55 17.57 1.91
C ASN A 129 15.59 16.72 2.77
N HIS A 130 14.28 16.81 2.48
CA HIS A 130 13.28 15.98 3.13
C HIS A 130 13.22 14.59 2.48
N ILE A 131 13.04 13.58 3.32
CA ILE A 131 12.84 12.20 2.87
C ILE A 131 11.35 11.95 2.70
N GLU A 132 10.93 11.68 1.47
CA GLU A 132 9.52 11.32 1.19
C GLU A 132 9.24 9.84 1.45
N GLY A 133 10.24 8.98 1.34
CA GLY A 133 10.03 7.56 1.57
C GLY A 133 11.23 6.67 1.30
N TYR A 134 11.09 5.45 1.76
CA TYR A 134 12.02 4.35 1.55
C TYR A 134 11.29 3.23 0.82
N ASN A 135 11.90 2.70 -0.25
CA ASN A 135 11.39 1.54 -0.96
C ASN A 135 12.38 0.39 -0.83
N PHE A 136 11.86 -0.79 -0.55
CA PHE A 136 12.63 -2.03 -0.41
C PHE A 136 12.10 -3.11 -1.35
N GLY A 137 12.99 -3.84 -1.96
CA GLY A 137 12.68 -4.86 -2.94
C GLY A 137 12.65 -4.33 -4.38
N SER A 138 13.17 -5.11 -5.34
CA SER A 138 13.21 -4.72 -6.75
C SER A 138 11.80 -4.65 -7.36
N VAL A 139 11.69 -3.96 -8.51
CA VAL A 139 10.43 -3.87 -9.28
C VAL A 139 9.93 -5.26 -9.69
N ASP A 140 10.85 -6.20 -9.93
CA ASP A 140 10.55 -7.55 -10.38
C ASP A 140 10.30 -8.55 -9.24
N SER A 141 10.54 -8.15 -7.99
CA SER A 141 10.32 -9.04 -6.85
C SER A 141 8.83 -9.35 -6.64
N ASP A 142 8.55 -10.52 -6.11
CA ASP A 142 7.18 -10.93 -5.77
C ASP A 142 6.56 -10.03 -4.69
N TYR A 143 7.41 -9.38 -3.90
CA TYR A 143 7.02 -8.43 -2.86
C TYR A 143 7.82 -7.15 -2.95
N GLN A 144 7.14 -6.04 -2.78
CA GLN A 144 7.74 -4.73 -2.53
C GLN A 144 7.20 -4.18 -1.23
N THR A 145 8.04 -3.45 -0.51
CA THR A 145 7.63 -2.78 0.73
C THR A 145 8.09 -1.34 0.69
N ALA A 146 7.33 -0.47 1.34
CA ALA A 146 7.64 0.94 1.41
C ALA A 146 7.28 1.51 2.77
N ALA A 147 8.02 2.53 3.21
CA ALA A 147 7.63 3.42 4.28
C ALA A 147 7.74 4.85 3.74
N TYR A 148 6.67 5.63 3.76
CA TYR A 148 6.66 6.94 3.12
C TYR A 148 5.73 7.94 3.81
N ASP A 149 6.01 9.23 3.59
CA ASP A 149 5.16 10.33 4.03
C ASP A 149 3.84 10.33 3.23
N LYS A 150 2.76 9.91 3.90
CA LYS A 150 1.43 9.80 3.28
C LYS A 150 0.82 11.16 2.94
N ARG A 151 1.17 12.19 3.69
CA ARG A 151 0.71 13.55 3.43
C ARG A 151 1.30 14.06 2.11
N GLN A 152 2.62 13.90 1.91
CA GLN A 152 3.28 14.29 0.67
C GLN A 152 2.74 13.52 -0.53
N GLU A 153 2.52 12.22 -0.39
CA GLU A 153 1.91 11.40 -1.44
C GLU A 153 0.52 11.92 -1.84
N ARG A 154 -0.32 12.32 -0.87
CA ARG A 154 -1.64 12.92 -1.15
C ARG A 154 -1.53 14.25 -1.88
N ILE A 155 -0.61 15.12 -1.47
CA ILE A 155 -0.34 16.40 -2.12
C ILE A 155 0.08 16.16 -3.58
N HIS A 156 1.04 15.27 -3.82
CA HIS A 156 1.49 14.94 -5.18
C HIS A 156 0.37 14.35 -6.03
N ALA A 157 -0.43 13.43 -5.48
CA ALA A 157 -1.56 12.84 -6.21
C ALA A 157 -2.64 13.88 -6.56
N ALA A 158 -2.83 14.88 -5.71
CA ALA A 158 -3.75 15.98 -5.95
C ALA A 158 -3.21 16.93 -7.04
N ILE A 159 -1.93 17.32 -6.97
CA ILE A 159 -1.25 18.13 -8.00
C ILE A 159 -1.37 17.45 -9.36
N LEU A 160 -1.08 16.15 -9.45
CA LEU A 160 -1.18 15.41 -10.71
C LEU A 160 -2.61 15.32 -11.24
N ARG A 161 -3.63 15.24 -10.37
CA ARG A 161 -5.04 15.29 -10.79
C ARG A 161 -5.42 16.63 -11.36
N ILE A 162 -5.04 17.71 -10.69
CA ILE A 162 -5.30 19.08 -11.15
C ILE A 162 -4.58 19.34 -12.49
N ALA A 163 -3.32 18.92 -12.62
CA ALA A 163 -2.56 19.05 -13.86
C ALA A 163 -3.20 18.30 -15.03
N LYS A 164 -3.75 17.09 -14.78
CA LYS A 164 -4.46 16.31 -15.80
C LYS A 164 -5.83 16.87 -16.17
N ALA A 165 -6.48 17.61 -15.28
CA ALA A 165 -7.78 18.22 -15.53
C ALA A 165 -7.73 19.44 -16.48
N GLY A 166 -6.53 19.85 -16.93
CA GLY A 166 -6.40 20.58 -18.19
C GLY A 166 -6.52 22.09 -18.13
N SER A 167 -6.04 22.77 -17.09
CA SER A 167 -5.78 24.19 -17.24
C SER A 167 -4.34 24.42 -17.73
N SER A 168 -4.18 24.92 -18.95
CA SER A 168 -2.88 25.20 -19.57
C SER A 168 -1.98 26.15 -18.74
N GLY A 169 -2.56 26.97 -17.86
CA GLY A 169 -1.86 27.82 -16.91
C GLY A 169 -1.26 27.08 -15.73
N PHE A 170 -1.82 25.94 -15.37
CA PHE A 170 -1.38 25.14 -14.23
C PHE A 170 -0.05 24.41 -14.48
N TYR A 171 0.22 24.05 -15.74
CA TYR A 171 1.48 23.42 -16.14
C TYR A 171 2.71 24.31 -15.96
N ARG A 172 2.54 25.64 -15.88
CA ARG A 172 3.67 26.57 -15.73
C ARG A 172 4.17 26.67 -14.29
N ASP A 173 3.29 26.59 -13.31
CA ASP A 173 3.69 26.57 -11.90
C ASP A 173 2.55 26.01 -11.01
N PRO A 174 2.40 24.69 -10.95
CA PRO A 174 1.33 24.06 -10.18
C PRO A 174 1.38 24.40 -8.69
N LEU A 175 2.55 24.73 -8.15
CA LEU A 175 2.74 25.03 -6.73
C LEU A 175 2.23 26.44 -6.33
N LYS A 176 2.08 27.33 -7.31
CA LYS A 176 1.53 28.69 -7.07
C LYS A 176 0.01 28.76 -7.16
N SER A 177 -0.63 27.69 -7.58
CA SER A 177 -2.08 27.62 -7.67
C SER A 177 -2.73 27.72 -6.28
N ASN A 178 -3.74 28.59 -6.14
CA ASN A 178 -4.54 28.68 -4.94
C ASN A 178 -5.18 27.32 -4.55
N SER A 179 -5.49 26.49 -5.55
CA SER A 179 -6.02 25.15 -5.35
C SER A 179 -5.02 24.21 -4.68
N VAL A 180 -3.71 24.35 -4.93
CA VAL A 180 -2.68 23.56 -4.24
C VAL A 180 -2.53 24.04 -2.81
N LYS A 181 -2.50 25.35 -2.56
CA LYS A 181 -2.45 25.91 -1.20
C LYS A 181 -3.67 25.50 -0.37
N GLN A 182 -4.85 25.51 -0.98
CA GLN A 182 -6.08 25.06 -0.32
C GLN A 182 -6.00 23.57 0.01
N LEU A 183 -5.50 22.74 -0.92
CA LEU A 183 -5.25 21.32 -0.69
C LEU A 183 -4.19 21.06 0.38
N GLU A 184 -3.12 21.83 0.41
CA GLU A 184 -2.13 21.77 1.49
C GLU A 184 -2.76 22.10 2.85
N THR A 185 -3.67 23.06 2.89
CA THR A 185 -4.40 23.43 4.10
C THR A 185 -5.41 22.35 4.52
N GLU A 186 -6.14 21.77 3.59
CA GLU A 186 -7.09 20.66 3.82
C GLU A 186 -6.38 19.36 4.24
N ILE A 187 -5.20 19.10 3.67
CA ILE A 187 -4.35 17.97 4.00
C ILE A 187 -3.47 18.28 5.23
N ASN A 188 -3.45 19.51 5.70
CA ASN A 188 -2.74 19.98 6.90
C ASN A 188 -3.38 19.40 8.18
N GLY A 189 -3.39 18.09 8.25
CA GLY A 189 -3.61 17.35 9.46
C GLY A 189 -2.28 16.98 10.09
N PHE A 190 -2.28 15.85 10.72
CA PHE A 190 -1.12 15.28 11.38
C PHE A 190 -0.15 14.67 10.35
N ASP A 191 1.14 14.68 10.67
CA ASP A 191 2.12 13.87 9.96
C ASP A 191 1.72 12.39 10.01
N VAL A 192 1.75 11.72 8.88
CA VAL A 192 1.39 10.31 8.76
C VAL A 192 2.46 9.59 7.95
N VAL A 193 3.10 8.62 8.57
CA VAL A 193 3.98 7.69 7.87
C VAL A 193 3.17 6.43 7.51
N ARG A 194 3.10 6.11 6.23
CA ARG A 194 2.49 4.86 5.76
C ARG A 194 3.55 3.81 5.54
N VAL A 195 3.34 2.65 6.14
CA VAL A 195 4.10 1.44 5.87
C VAL A 195 3.25 0.50 5.03
N GLU A 196 3.76 0.09 3.87
CA GLU A 196 3.02 -0.69 2.89
C GLU A 196 3.78 -1.94 2.49
N VAL A 197 3.05 -3.05 2.41
CA VAL A 197 3.51 -4.33 1.87
C VAL A 197 2.68 -4.66 0.64
N ARG A 198 3.33 -4.82 -0.50
CA ARG A 198 2.71 -5.14 -1.79
C ARG A 198 3.14 -6.52 -2.24
N GLY A 199 2.23 -7.49 -2.15
CA GLY A 199 2.39 -8.81 -2.78
C GLY A 199 1.91 -8.73 -4.23
N LYS A 200 2.81 -8.88 -5.20
CA LYS A 200 2.55 -8.65 -6.62
C LYS A 200 2.33 -9.91 -7.44
N LYS A 201 2.91 -11.03 -7.03
CA LYS A 201 2.93 -12.28 -7.80
C LYS A 201 2.58 -13.47 -6.91
N LEU A 202 1.36 -13.45 -6.35
CA LEU A 202 0.92 -14.52 -5.43
C LEU A 202 0.50 -15.81 -6.16
N ARG A 203 0.36 -15.76 -7.50
CA ARG A 203 0.13 -16.90 -8.37
C ARG A 203 -1.09 -17.75 -8.01
N GLY A 204 -2.17 -17.09 -7.58
CA GLY A 204 -3.39 -17.78 -7.20
C GLY A 204 -3.35 -18.36 -5.78
N LEU A 205 -2.82 -17.60 -4.82
CA LEU A 205 -2.86 -17.95 -3.41
C LEU A 205 -4.32 -18.03 -2.93
N PRO A 206 -4.80 -19.17 -2.39
CA PRO A 206 -6.11 -19.21 -1.76
C PRO A 206 -6.24 -18.19 -0.63
N LEU A 207 -7.37 -17.49 -0.55
CA LEU A 207 -7.55 -16.41 0.43
C LEU A 207 -7.34 -16.88 1.88
N TRP A 208 -7.80 -18.09 2.22
CA TRP A 208 -7.62 -18.64 3.58
C TRP A 208 -6.15 -18.80 3.99
N LYS A 209 -5.23 -18.87 3.01
CA LYS A 209 -3.78 -18.90 3.27
C LYS A 209 -3.17 -17.53 3.50
N LEU A 210 -3.93 -16.44 3.38
CA LEU A 210 -3.39 -15.09 3.51
C LEU A 210 -2.83 -14.85 4.92
N SER A 211 -3.58 -15.22 5.96
CA SER A 211 -3.12 -15.07 7.36
C SER A 211 -1.91 -15.94 7.69
N LEU A 212 -1.68 -17.02 6.95
CA LEU A 212 -0.53 -17.90 7.09
C LEU A 212 0.72 -17.39 6.34
N GLN A 213 0.60 -16.31 5.57
CA GLN A 213 1.75 -15.76 4.87
C GLN A 213 2.72 -15.12 5.85
N THR A 214 4.01 -15.15 5.48
CA THR A 214 5.05 -14.48 6.27
C THR A 214 4.68 -13.02 6.49
N ASN A 215 4.56 -12.61 7.75
CA ASN A 215 4.35 -11.23 8.12
C ASN A 215 5.56 -10.37 7.72
N ARG A 216 5.39 -9.58 6.66
CA ARG A 216 6.44 -8.72 6.14
C ARG A 216 6.62 -7.45 6.97
N PHE A 217 5.64 -7.02 7.75
CA PHE A 217 5.79 -5.92 8.70
C PHE A 217 6.84 -6.25 9.77
N ALA A 218 6.99 -7.53 10.16
CA ALA A 218 7.99 -7.98 11.11
C ALA A 218 9.45 -7.74 10.65
N ARG A 219 9.66 -7.46 9.35
CA ARG A 219 10.99 -7.11 8.82
C ARG A 219 11.35 -5.65 8.98
N PHE A 220 10.37 -4.78 9.24
CA PHE A 220 10.64 -3.38 9.53
C PHE A 220 11.16 -3.18 10.95
N ARG A 221 12.10 -2.28 11.09
CA ARG A 221 12.55 -1.70 12.36
C ARG A 221 12.64 -0.20 12.17
N PHE A 222 12.07 0.52 13.09
CA PHE A 222 12.08 1.97 13.11
C PHE A 222 12.92 2.45 14.29
N ALA A 223 13.76 3.47 14.08
CA ALA A 223 14.30 4.28 15.16
C ALA A 223 13.61 5.63 15.10
N ASP A 224 13.04 6.04 16.23
CA ASP A 224 12.41 7.34 16.43
C ASP A 224 13.40 8.28 17.09
N LEU A 225 13.93 9.21 16.33
CA LEU A 225 14.95 10.16 16.78
C LEU A 225 14.37 11.27 17.68
N SER A 226 13.04 11.33 17.82
CA SER A 226 12.39 12.21 18.78
C SER A 226 12.28 11.61 20.17
N ALA A 227 12.49 10.28 20.30
CA ALA A 227 12.48 9.60 21.59
C ALA A 227 13.77 9.84 22.36
N SER A 228 13.67 9.82 23.69
CA SER A 228 14.86 9.86 24.56
C SER A 228 15.65 8.56 24.41
N GLY A 229 16.94 8.66 24.23
CA GLY A 229 17.83 7.52 24.03
C GLY A 229 19.28 7.81 24.42
N ALA A 230 20.17 6.93 24.02
CA ALA A 230 21.59 7.13 24.23
C ALA A 230 22.14 8.25 23.31
N ASP A 231 22.89 9.17 23.89
CA ASP A 231 23.48 10.27 23.14
C ASP A 231 24.69 9.85 22.31
N LEU A 232 24.86 10.50 21.19
CA LEU A 232 26.06 10.46 20.36
C LEU A 232 26.71 11.85 20.30
N ASP A 233 28.01 11.85 20.02
CA ASP A 233 28.65 13.08 19.56
C ASP A 233 27.91 13.62 18.33
N PRO A 234 27.58 14.92 18.26
CA PRO A 234 26.74 15.47 17.17
C PRO A 234 27.28 15.20 15.77
N LEU A 235 28.62 15.18 15.58
CA LEU A 235 29.21 14.88 14.27
C LEU A 235 29.06 13.40 13.92
N VAL A 236 29.24 12.52 14.90
CA VAL A 236 29.08 11.07 14.73
C VAL A 236 27.63 10.74 14.45
N GLU A 237 26.70 11.35 15.17
CA GLU A 237 25.25 11.21 14.94
C GLU A 237 24.88 11.63 13.52
N LYS A 238 25.24 12.85 13.12
CA LYS A 238 24.98 13.37 11.78
C LYS A 238 25.54 12.44 10.69
N SER A 239 26.77 11.95 10.88
CA SER A 239 27.39 11.04 9.92
C SER A 239 26.68 9.69 9.86
N PHE A 240 26.35 9.11 11.02
CA PHE A 240 25.59 7.86 11.10
C PHE A 240 24.22 7.97 10.43
N LEU A 241 23.46 9.03 10.74
CA LEU A 241 22.14 9.25 10.15
C LEU A 241 22.20 9.49 8.64
N ALA A 242 23.20 10.23 8.15
CA ALA A 242 23.42 10.41 6.71
C ALA A 242 23.67 9.07 6.00
N MET A 243 24.54 8.22 6.54
CA MET A 243 24.79 6.88 6.01
C MET A 243 23.53 5.98 6.08
N CYS A 244 22.78 6.04 7.20
CA CYS A 244 21.53 5.29 7.31
C CYS A 244 20.54 5.65 6.21
N ARG A 245 20.47 6.92 5.87
CA ARG A 245 19.58 7.44 4.83
C ARG A 245 20.05 7.07 3.43
N GLN A 246 21.35 7.16 3.18
CA GLN A 246 21.93 6.91 1.87
C GLN A 246 22.05 5.39 1.57
N ASP A 247 22.64 4.63 2.48
CA ASP A 247 23.08 3.26 2.23
C ASP A 247 22.30 2.23 3.07
N GLY A 248 21.43 2.71 3.97
CA GLY A 248 20.67 1.89 4.91
C GLY A 248 21.41 1.59 6.21
N VAL A 249 20.62 1.29 7.24
CA VAL A 249 21.11 1.10 8.63
C VAL A 249 22.20 0.04 8.75
N LYS A 250 22.08 -1.05 7.99
CA LYS A 250 23.08 -2.13 8.05
C LYS A 250 24.46 -1.62 7.59
N ALA A 251 24.50 -0.96 6.44
CA ALA A 251 25.75 -0.42 5.89
C ALA A 251 26.34 0.65 6.84
N ALA A 252 25.51 1.51 7.41
CA ALA A 252 25.96 2.49 8.40
C ALA A 252 26.58 1.82 9.63
N LEU A 253 25.93 0.82 10.22
CA LEU A 253 26.47 0.08 11.37
C LEU A 253 27.79 -0.65 11.02
N ASP A 254 27.87 -1.25 9.83
CA ASP A 254 29.08 -1.94 9.34
C ASP A 254 30.22 -0.93 9.14
N ALA A 255 29.96 0.29 8.65
CA ALA A 255 30.97 1.34 8.48
C ALA A 255 31.59 1.78 9.82
N PHE A 256 30.78 1.83 10.89
CA PHE A 256 31.28 2.17 12.22
C PHE A 256 31.92 1.01 12.99
N LYS A 257 31.81 -0.25 12.51
CA LYS A 257 32.18 -1.47 13.23
C LYS A 257 33.60 -1.46 13.81
N HIS A 258 34.56 -0.90 13.07
CA HIS A 258 35.97 -0.88 13.47
C HIS A 258 36.44 0.48 14.00
N THR A 259 35.52 1.39 14.28
CA THR A 259 35.83 2.70 14.85
C THR A 259 35.70 2.69 16.37
N LYS A 260 36.32 3.67 17.04
CA LYS A 260 36.14 3.91 18.48
C LYS A 260 34.69 4.23 18.87
N HIS A 261 33.84 4.57 17.89
CA HIS A 261 32.45 4.91 18.10
C HIS A 261 31.49 3.73 17.95
N ALA A 262 31.95 2.55 17.52
CA ALA A 262 31.11 1.39 17.22
C ALA A 262 30.11 1.07 18.33
N ARG A 263 30.58 0.95 19.59
CA ARG A 263 29.73 0.60 20.73
C ARG A 263 28.64 1.67 20.99
N LYS A 264 28.99 2.96 20.88
CA LYS A 264 28.06 4.07 21.09
C LYS A 264 27.02 4.14 19.97
N VAL A 265 27.40 3.98 18.71
CA VAL A 265 26.50 3.95 17.56
C VAL A 265 25.50 2.79 17.67
N HIS A 266 25.94 1.60 18.07
CA HIS A 266 25.05 0.47 18.32
C HIS A 266 24.08 0.73 19.50
N ALA A 267 24.54 1.37 20.57
CA ALA A 267 23.68 1.73 21.70
C ALA A 267 22.64 2.76 21.29
N TYR A 268 23.04 3.80 20.55
CA TYR A 268 22.16 4.80 19.97
C TYR A 268 21.06 4.17 19.12
N TRP A 269 21.43 3.32 18.13
CA TRP A 269 20.45 2.63 17.30
C TRP A 269 19.46 1.80 18.13
N ARG A 270 19.93 1.09 19.14
CA ARG A 270 19.06 0.23 19.97
C ARG A 270 18.14 1.01 20.89
N SER A 271 18.64 2.11 21.49
CA SER A 271 17.85 2.91 22.43
C SER A 271 16.74 3.73 21.77
N HIS A 272 16.89 4.05 20.47
CA HIS A 272 15.88 4.77 19.71
C HIS A 272 14.92 3.87 18.93
N GLN A 273 15.01 2.56 19.10
CA GLN A 273 14.03 1.66 18.45
C GLN A 273 12.62 1.93 18.92
N ALA A 274 11.71 2.09 17.96
CA ALA A 274 10.32 2.38 18.21
C ALA A 274 9.60 1.17 18.85
N THR A 275 9.25 1.32 20.13
CA THR A 275 8.54 0.29 20.90
C THR A 275 7.06 0.17 20.50
N TRP A 276 6.52 1.22 19.87
CA TRP A 276 5.15 1.27 19.36
C TRP A 276 4.95 0.43 18.08
N TRP A 277 6.02 -0.02 17.43
CA TRP A 277 5.91 -0.85 16.23
C TRP A 277 5.67 -2.31 16.61
N GLN A 278 4.41 -2.73 16.53
CA GLN A 278 3.95 -4.09 16.90
C GLN A 278 3.46 -4.83 15.63
N PRO A 279 4.37 -5.35 14.82
CA PRO A 279 4.07 -5.86 13.49
C PRO A 279 3.10 -7.05 13.49
N GLU A 280 3.12 -7.90 14.51
CA GLU A 280 2.23 -9.08 14.58
C GLU A 280 0.77 -8.64 14.80
N GLU A 281 0.54 -7.69 15.69
CA GLU A 281 -0.79 -7.12 15.93
C GLU A 281 -1.30 -6.39 14.68
N LEU A 282 -0.44 -5.61 14.04
CA LEU A 282 -0.79 -4.88 12.82
C LEU A 282 -1.16 -5.81 11.66
N TRP A 283 -0.46 -6.94 11.52
CA TRP A 283 -0.79 -7.95 10.51
C TRP A 283 -2.14 -8.60 10.80
N GLN A 284 -2.39 -8.96 12.06
CA GLN A 284 -3.67 -9.53 12.48
C GLN A 284 -4.82 -8.55 12.25
N GLN A 285 -4.66 -7.31 12.67
CA GLN A 285 -5.65 -6.24 12.45
C GLN A 285 -5.95 -6.05 10.96
N ALA A 286 -4.95 -6.10 10.07
CA ALA A 286 -5.15 -5.99 8.64
C ALA A 286 -5.95 -7.18 8.07
N CYS A 287 -5.71 -8.39 8.56
CA CYS A 287 -6.48 -9.57 8.18
C CYS A 287 -7.94 -9.49 8.66
N ASP A 288 -8.15 -9.00 9.88
CA ASP A 288 -9.48 -8.83 10.47
C ASP A 288 -10.26 -7.72 9.76
N ALA A 289 -9.62 -6.58 9.48
CA ALA A 289 -10.22 -5.51 8.69
C ALA A 289 -10.68 -6.00 7.31
N LEU A 290 -9.93 -6.88 6.64
CA LEU A 290 -10.38 -7.48 5.38
C LEU A 290 -11.65 -8.34 5.55
N ARG A 291 -11.75 -9.08 6.64
CA ARG A 291 -12.96 -9.87 6.97
C ARG A 291 -14.18 -8.97 7.21
N GLU A 292 -13.97 -7.89 7.95
CA GLU A 292 -15.01 -6.90 8.29
C GLU A 292 -15.59 -6.19 7.08
N THR A 293 -14.82 -6.03 5.99
CA THR A 293 -15.34 -5.44 4.74
C THR A 293 -16.49 -6.22 4.10
N ARG A 294 -16.67 -7.48 4.47
CA ARG A 294 -17.65 -8.41 3.89
C ARG A 294 -17.53 -8.57 2.38
N MET A 295 -16.36 -8.24 1.83
CA MET A 295 -16.07 -8.47 0.40
C MET A 295 -15.99 -9.96 0.08
N PHE A 296 -15.67 -10.79 1.06
CA PHE A 296 -15.61 -12.24 0.94
C PHE A 296 -16.49 -12.90 2.01
N PRO A 297 -17.18 -14.01 1.70
CA PRO A 297 -17.91 -14.76 2.70
C PRO A 297 -16.93 -15.39 3.72
N ARG A 298 -17.44 -15.72 4.90
CA ARG A 298 -16.62 -16.25 6.00
C ARG A 298 -15.87 -17.52 5.59
N GLU A 299 -16.51 -18.38 4.86
CA GLU A 299 -15.97 -19.66 4.38
C GLU A 299 -14.73 -19.48 3.46
N ALA A 300 -14.58 -18.32 2.84
CA ALA A 300 -13.41 -18.01 2.02
C ALA A 300 -12.12 -17.86 2.83
N PHE A 301 -12.22 -17.63 4.13
CA PHE A 301 -11.10 -17.50 5.06
C PHE A 301 -10.81 -18.80 5.82
N GLU A 302 -11.57 -19.83 5.58
CA GLU A 302 -11.42 -21.15 6.23
C GLU A 302 -10.83 -22.13 5.21
N PRO A 303 -9.97 -23.06 5.64
CA PRO A 303 -9.50 -24.11 4.76
C PRO A 303 -10.71 -24.89 4.24
N PRO A 304 -10.72 -25.35 2.97
CA PRO A 304 -11.76 -26.23 2.51
C PRO A 304 -11.80 -27.46 3.41
N ASP A 305 -12.99 -27.83 3.84
CA ASP A 305 -13.17 -29.05 4.64
C ASP A 305 -12.38 -30.18 3.98
N SER A 306 -11.47 -30.75 4.74
CA SER A 306 -10.80 -31.98 4.34
C SER A 306 -11.92 -33.00 4.17
N GLN A 307 -12.26 -33.32 2.93
CA GLN A 307 -13.06 -34.49 2.70
C GLN A 307 -12.28 -35.67 3.27
N VAL A 308 -12.64 -36.05 4.48
CA VAL A 308 -12.24 -37.31 5.11
C VAL A 308 -12.87 -38.45 4.34
#